data_0d593eb577ce5d1e74ec0ff14e280768
#
_entry.id   0d593eb577ce5d1e74ec0ff14e280768
#
_cell.length_a   1.000
_cell.length_b   1.000
_cell.length_c   1.000
_cell.angle_alpha   90.00
_cell.angle_beta   90.00
_cell.angle_gamma   90.00
#
_symmetry.space_group_name_H-M   'P 1'
#
loop_
_entity.id
_entity.type
_entity.pdbx_description
1 polymer ?
#
loop_
_entity_poly.entity_id
_entity_poly.type
_entity_poly.pdbx_seq_one_letter_code
_entity_poly.pdbx_strand_id
1 'polypeptide(L)'
;MNKTESNVSETPPVRPSQWLPLLLAIAIFMQMLDATILNTALPEIAKDFKVSPLNMQLAAISYTLTVALLIPLSGYLVDRFGTKNVFFGSIGIFMLGSALCAAAANLPMLVMARVIQGIGGSMLVPVPRLTILRVYDKSQLLNAINYAVMPALIGPIFGPLVGGYLVEYASWHWIFLMNLPIGLLGVLLGWRIMPDVKGENTVLDLSGYLTFASAACLLMLAVEMVSHSGAVWFSLLLALGGTAFALLYYRHMKTAANPIYAADLFQVRTFRLGLTGNLFSRLGISSIPFLLPLLF
;
A
#
# COMPACT_ATOMS: atom_id res chain seq x y z
N MET A 1 12.35 49.34 -16.07
CA MET A 1 11.61 48.53 -15.10
C MET A 1 10.59 47.72 -15.90
N ASN A 2 10.99 46.54 -16.40
CA ASN A 2 10.11 45.64 -17.12
C ASN A 2 9.92 44.39 -16.23
N LYS A 3 8.75 44.27 -15.61
CA LYS A 3 8.30 43.02 -14.97
C LYS A 3 7.91 42.05 -16.09
N THR A 4 8.76 41.09 -16.38
CA THR A 4 8.41 39.89 -17.11
C THR A 4 7.57 39.04 -16.17
N GLU A 5 6.25 39.20 -16.25
CA GLU A 5 5.32 38.23 -15.66
C GLU A 5 5.51 36.91 -16.39
N SER A 6 6.08 35.93 -15.72
CA SER A 6 6.14 34.56 -16.18
C SER A 6 4.70 34.05 -16.31
N ASN A 7 4.23 33.88 -17.53
CA ASN A 7 3.02 33.13 -17.85
C ASN A 7 3.19 31.69 -17.40
N VAL A 8 2.88 31.43 -16.13
CA VAL A 8 2.53 30.10 -15.67
C VAL A 8 1.20 29.79 -16.33
N SER A 9 1.19 28.89 -17.29
CA SER A 9 -0.01 28.38 -17.91
C SER A 9 -0.86 27.70 -16.80
N GLU A 10 -1.78 28.46 -16.22
CA GLU A 10 -2.80 27.94 -15.33
C GLU A 10 -3.67 26.99 -16.18
N THR A 11 -3.41 25.71 -16.08
CA THR A 11 -4.36 24.70 -16.53
C THR A 11 -5.68 24.95 -15.79
N PRO A 12 -6.83 25.04 -16.49
CA PRO A 12 -8.10 25.35 -15.85
C PRO A 12 -8.35 24.37 -14.71
N PRO A 13 -8.86 24.83 -13.56
CA PRO A 13 -9.09 23.98 -12.40
C PRO A 13 -10.00 22.81 -12.80
N VAL A 14 -9.48 21.60 -12.71
CA VAL A 14 -10.25 20.38 -12.97
C VAL A 14 -11.32 20.29 -11.89
N ARG A 15 -12.57 20.58 -12.23
CA ARG A 15 -13.69 20.41 -11.29
C ARG A 15 -13.87 18.91 -11.03
N PRO A 16 -13.61 18.43 -9.82
CA PRO A 16 -13.74 17.01 -9.52
C PRO A 16 -15.20 16.57 -9.60
N SER A 17 -15.43 15.40 -10.18
CA SER A 17 -16.74 14.76 -10.08
C SER A 17 -17.08 14.48 -8.62
N GLN A 18 -18.32 14.73 -8.21
CA GLN A 18 -18.81 14.40 -6.87
C GLN A 18 -18.66 12.89 -6.52
N TRP A 19 -18.56 12.03 -7.52
CA TRP A 19 -18.38 10.58 -7.39
C TRP A 19 -16.92 10.14 -7.27
N LEU A 20 -15.97 11.07 -7.46
CA LEU A 20 -14.54 10.74 -7.42
C LEU A 20 -14.10 10.12 -6.08
N PRO A 21 -14.47 10.64 -4.90
CA PRO A 21 -14.05 10.03 -3.63
C PRO A 21 -14.59 8.60 -3.47
N LEU A 22 -15.81 8.33 -3.92
CA LEU A 22 -16.40 6.99 -3.85
C LEU A 22 -15.71 6.00 -4.80
N LEU A 23 -15.34 6.45 -6.00
CA LEU A 23 -14.51 5.67 -6.92
C LEU A 23 -13.17 5.29 -6.27
N LEU A 24 -12.51 6.26 -5.66
CA LEU A 24 -11.23 6.05 -4.98
C LEU A 24 -11.36 5.12 -3.78
N ALA A 25 -12.52 5.16 -3.10
CA ALA A 25 -12.84 4.24 -2.02
C ALA A 25 -12.86 2.77 -2.47
N ILE A 26 -13.27 2.47 -3.71
CA ILE A 26 -13.28 1.10 -4.25
C ILE A 26 -11.86 0.51 -4.26
N ALA A 27 -10.87 1.26 -4.71
CA ALA A 27 -9.48 0.81 -4.76
C ALA A 27 -8.90 0.58 -3.35
N ILE A 28 -9.15 1.52 -2.43
CA ILE A 28 -8.70 1.41 -1.04
C ILE A 28 -9.39 0.22 -0.35
N PHE A 29 -10.71 0.07 -0.56
CA PHE A 29 -11.50 -1.04 -0.02
C PHE A 29 -10.96 -2.39 -0.51
N MET A 30 -10.71 -2.54 -1.80
CA MET A 30 -10.17 -3.76 -2.40
C MET A 30 -8.85 -4.17 -1.75
N GLN A 31 -7.93 -3.22 -1.54
CA GLN A 31 -6.66 -3.49 -0.87
C GLN A 31 -6.86 -3.85 0.61
N MET A 32 -7.72 -3.13 1.33
CA MET A 32 -7.97 -3.37 2.76
C MET A 32 -8.65 -4.71 3.00
N LEU A 33 -9.57 -5.09 2.12
CA LEU A 33 -10.24 -6.38 2.16
C LEU A 33 -9.25 -7.52 1.92
N ASP A 34 -8.43 -7.43 0.85
CA ASP A 34 -7.43 -8.44 0.50
C ASP A 34 -6.42 -8.69 1.62
N ALA A 35 -5.98 -7.62 2.29
CA ALA A 35 -5.01 -7.70 3.39
C ALA A 35 -5.56 -8.47 4.61
N THR A 36 -6.87 -8.54 4.80
CA THR A 36 -7.48 -9.16 5.98
C THR A 36 -8.13 -10.51 5.67
N ILE A 37 -8.70 -10.67 4.49
CA ILE A 37 -9.41 -11.90 4.09
C ILE A 37 -8.48 -13.10 3.97
N LEU A 38 -7.23 -12.90 3.55
CA LEU A 38 -6.24 -13.97 3.40
C LEU A 38 -5.97 -14.69 4.72
N ASN A 39 -5.89 -13.95 5.83
CA ASN A 39 -5.54 -14.51 7.13
C ASN A 39 -6.49 -15.64 7.57
N THR A 40 -7.76 -15.55 7.20
CA THR A 40 -8.76 -16.58 7.52
C THR A 40 -8.63 -17.82 6.63
N ALA A 41 -8.06 -17.68 5.45
CA ALA A 41 -7.90 -18.77 4.49
C ALA A 41 -6.55 -19.49 4.58
N LEU A 42 -5.54 -18.91 5.26
CA LEU A 42 -4.20 -19.52 5.38
C LEU A 42 -4.20 -20.97 5.84
N PRO A 43 -4.99 -21.38 6.87
CA PRO A 43 -5.01 -22.78 7.31
C PRO A 43 -5.55 -23.74 6.25
N GLU A 44 -6.56 -23.33 5.48
CA GLU A 44 -7.17 -24.18 4.45
C GLU A 44 -6.27 -24.32 3.23
N ILE A 45 -5.64 -23.21 2.79
CA ILE A 45 -4.63 -23.23 1.73
C ILE A 45 -3.43 -24.12 2.13
N ALA A 46 -3.01 -24.07 3.40
CA ALA A 46 -1.94 -24.92 3.92
C ALA A 46 -2.27 -26.41 3.80
N LYS A 47 -3.52 -26.79 4.10
CA LYS A 47 -3.99 -28.19 3.94
C LYS A 47 -3.99 -28.59 2.48
N ASP A 48 -4.50 -27.74 1.57
CA ASP A 48 -4.57 -28.01 0.15
C ASP A 48 -3.17 -28.19 -0.46
N PHE A 49 -2.24 -27.32 -0.13
CA PHE A 49 -0.83 -27.41 -0.57
C PHE A 49 0.00 -28.44 0.22
N LYS A 50 -0.55 -29.05 1.28
CA LYS A 50 0.13 -30.02 2.16
C LYS A 50 1.42 -29.44 2.78
N VAL A 51 1.37 -28.17 3.16
CA VAL A 51 2.47 -27.46 3.82
C VAL A 51 2.10 -27.04 5.24
N SER A 52 3.11 -26.73 6.06
CA SER A 52 2.85 -26.18 7.40
C SER A 52 2.15 -24.82 7.30
N PRO A 53 1.15 -24.54 8.16
CA PRO A 53 0.52 -23.21 8.25
C PRO A 53 1.53 -22.07 8.49
N LEU A 54 2.63 -22.35 9.17
CA LEU A 54 3.71 -21.38 9.38
C LEU A 54 4.37 -20.96 8.07
N ASN A 55 4.55 -21.88 7.12
CA ASN A 55 5.12 -21.58 5.82
C ASN A 55 4.19 -20.68 4.98
N MET A 56 2.87 -20.74 5.21
CA MET A 56 1.90 -19.92 4.49
C MET A 56 2.04 -18.43 4.79
N GLN A 57 2.67 -18.06 5.90
CA GLN A 57 2.94 -16.66 6.22
C GLN A 57 3.83 -15.99 5.17
N LEU A 58 4.67 -16.76 4.45
CA LEU A 58 5.46 -16.26 3.33
C LEU A 58 4.58 -15.59 2.26
N ALA A 59 3.36 -16.08 2.04
CA ALA A 59 2.43 -15.47 1.08
C ALA A 59 1.91 -14.11 1.58
N ALA A 60 1.67 -13.94 2.89
CA ALA A 60 1.25 -12.66 3.46
C ALA A 60 2.42 -11.67 3.51
N ILE A 61 3.60 -12.13 3.92
CA ILE A 61 4.81 -11.31 4.03
C ILE A 61 5.26 -10.81 2.66
N SER A 62 5.28 -11.66 1.64
CA SER A 62 5.71 -11.29 0.29
C SER A 62 4.86 -10.15 -0.29
N TYR A 63 3.55 -10.18 -0.08
CA TYR A 63 2.65 -9.09 -0.45
C TYR A 63 2.96 -7.81 0.34
N THR A 64 2.97 -7.90 1.68
CA THR A 64 3.16 -6.74 2.54
C THR A 64 4.52 -6.08 2.33
N LEU A 65 5.57 -6.89 2.17
CA LEU A 65 6.92 -6.42 1.86
C LEU A 65 6.96 -5.70 0.51
N THR A 66 6.38 -6.29 -0.54
CA THR A 66 6.31 -5.67 -1.87
C THR A 66 5.57 -4.34 -1.83
N VAL A 67 4.43 -4.28 -1.14
CA VAL A 67 3.65 -3.04 -0.95
C VAL A 67 4.50 -1.99 -0.23
N ALA A 68 5.12 -2.35 0.89
CA ALA A 68 5.92 -1.42 1.69
C ALA A 68 7.12 -0.84 0.91
N LEU A 69 7.79 -1.68 0.12
CA LEU A 69 8.94 -1.26 -0.68
C LEU A 69 8.55 -0.30 -1.82
N LEU A 70 7.38 -0.50 -2.43
CA LEU A 70 6.99 0.27 -3.62
C LEU A 70 6.16 1.53 -3.32
N ILE A 71 5.56 1.65 -2.13
CA ILE A 71 4.80 2.86 -1.74
C ILE A 71 5.61 4.16 -1.96
N PRO A 72 6.91 4.26 -1.63
CA PRO A 72 7.66 5.50 -1.81
C PRO A 72 7.78 5.97 -3.27
N LEU A 73 7.61 5.05 -4.23
CA LEU A 73 7.62 5.37 -5.66
C LEU A 73 6.33 6.01 -6.16
N SER A 74 5.27 6.00 -5.34
CA SER A 74 3.94 6.44 -5.77
C SER A 74 3.91 7.89 -6.26
N GLY A 75 4.60 8.80 -5.59
CA GLY A 75 4.73 10.20 -6.01
C GLY A 75 5.39 10.32 -7.37
N TYR A 76 6.55 9.71 -7.53
CA TYR A 76 7.29 9.71 -8.80
C TYR A 76 6.47 9.12 -9.96
N LEU A 77 5.80 7.98 -9.74
CA LEU A 77 4.99 7.35 -10.78
C LEU A 77 3.81 8.22 -11.20
N VAL A 78 3.15 8.86 -10.24
CA VAL A 78 2.03 9.77 -10.51
C VAL A 78 2.51 11.03 -11.23
N ASP A 79 3.66 11.60 -10.86
CA ASP A 79 4.23 12.78 -11.52
C ASP A 79 4.58 12.47 -12.97
N ARG A 80 5.16 11.31 -13.22
CA ARG A 80 5.61 10.91 -14.56
C ARG A 80 4.49 10.43 -15.46
N PHE A 81 3.60 9.58 -14.97
CA PHE A 81 2.59 8.88 -15.77
C PHE A 81 1.17 9.45 -15.62
N GLY A 82 0.93 10.30 -14.62
CA GLY A 82 -0.37 10.84 -14.28
C GLY A 82 -1.18 9.94 -13.34
N THR A 83 -2.11 10.56 -12.62
CA THR A 83 -2.96 9.84 -11.64
C THR A 83 -3.80 8.76 -12.28
N LYS A 84 -4.36 9.03 -13.46
CA LYS A 84 -5.28 8.13 -14.19
C LYS A 84 -4.58 6.85 -14.64
N ASN A 85 -3.43 6.96 -15.30
CA ASN A 85 -2.70 5.81 -15.82
C ASN A 85 -2.15 4.94 -14.69
N VAL A 86 -1.62 5.55 -13.62
CA VAL A 86 -1.13 4.81 -12.47
C VAL A 86 -2.27 4.09 -11.74
N PHE A 87 -3.43 4.74 -11.59
CA PHE A 87 -4.61 4.14 -10.97
C PHE A 87 -5.09 2.89 -11.70
N PHE A 88 -5.30 2.98 -13.02
CA PHE A 88 -5.76 1.83 -13.80
C PHE A 88 -4.71 0.74 -13.94
N GLY A 89 -3.45 1.12 -14.14
CA GLY A 89 -2.34 0.17 -14.16
C GLY A 89 -2.25 -0.63 -12.85
N SER A 90 -2.42 0.05 -11.73
CA SER A 90 -2.38 -0.57 -10.40
C SER A 90 -3.52 -1.56 -10.18
N ILE A 91 -4.76 -1.18 -10.53
CA ILE A 91 -5.91 -2.08 -10.46
C ILE A 91 -5.69 -3.28 -11.39
N GLY A 92 -5.22 -3.05 -12.62
CA GLY A 92 -4.96 -4.12 -13.59
C GLY A 92 -3.91 -5.12 -13.10
N ILE A 93 -2.78 -4.64 -12.58
CA ILE A 93 -1.72 -5.51 -12.00
C ILE A 93 -2.24 -6.23 -10.75
N PHE A 94 -3.01 -5.56 -9.90
CA PHE A 94 -3.60 -6.18 -8.72
C PHE A 94 -4.58 -7.30 -9.10
N MET A 95 -5.46 -7.07 -10.08
CA MET A 95 -6.40 -8.08 -10.60
C MET A 95 -5.65 -9.26 -11.21
N LEU A 96 -4.60 -9.00 -12.01
CA LEU A 96 -3.75 -10.05 -12.56
C LEU A 96 -3.11 -10.89 -11.45
N GLY A 97 -2.50 -10.24 -10.45
CA GLY A 97 -1.95 -10.91 -9.28
C GLY A 97 -2.99 -11.74 -8.54
N SER A 98 -4.21 -11.21 -8.35
CA SER A 98 -5.33 -11.93 -7.74
C SER A 98 -5.73 -13.18 -8.56
N ALA A 99 -5.83 -13.05 -9.88
CA ALA A 99 -6.12 -14.21 -10.74
C ALA A 99 -5.02 -15.28 -10.66
N LEU A 100 -3.76 -14.86 -10.64
CA LEU A 100 -2.62 -15.78 -10.45
C LEU A 100 -2.61 -16.42 -9.05
N CYS A 101 -2.98 -15.70 -8.00
CA CYS A 101 -3.15 -16.27 -6.67
C CYS A 101 -4.25 -17.34 -6.66
N ALA A 102 -5.38 -17.08 -7.29
CA ALA A 102 -6.45 -18.05 -7.42
C ALA A 102 -6.07 -19.28 -8.27
N ALA A 103 -5.13 -19.14 -9.20
CA ALA A 103 -4.64 -20.25 -10.03
C ALA A 103 -3.40 -20.96 -9.44
N ALA A 104 -2.95 -20.58 -8.24
CA ALA A 104 -1.75 -21.13 -7.64
C ALA A 104 -1.96 -22.60 -7.23
N ALA A 105 -1.07 -23.48 -7.67
CA ALA A 105 -1.09 -24.91 -7.36
C ALA A 105 -0.14 -25.30 -6.21
N ASN A 106 0.70 -24.38 -5.74
CA ASN A 106 1.66 -24.59 -4.66
C ASN A 106 2.09 -23.28 -4.01
N LEU A 107 2.76 -23.38 -2.87
CA LEU A 107 3.20 -22.20 -2.11
C LEU A 107 4.15 -21.28 -2.90
N PRO A 108 5.20 -21.74 -3.60
CA PRO A 108 6.06 -20.85 -4.37
C PRO A 108 5.29 -20.06 -5.44
N MET A 109 4.34 -20.69 -6.14
CA MET A 109 3.50 -20.00 -7.13
C MET A 109 2.61 -18.95 -6.46
N LEU A 110 2.03 -19.27 -5.30
CA LEU A 110 1.23 -18.30 -4.54
C LEU A 110 2.09 -17.12 -4.09
N VAL A 111 3.30 -17.34 -3.57
CA VAL A 111 4.23 -16.29 -3.15
C VAL A 111 4.58 -15.36 -4.33
N MET A 112 4.91 -15.92 -5.50
CA MET A 112 5.19 -15.11 -6.69
C MET A 112 3.97 -14.31 -7.15
N ALA A 113 2.79 -14.91 -7.14
CA ALA A 113 1.53 -14.24 -7.46
C ALA A 113 1.23 -13.09 -6.47
N ARG A 114 1.53 -13.28 -5.18
CA ARG A 114 1.39 -12.25 -4.12
C ARG A 114 2.38 -11.09 -4.32
N VAL A 115 3.59 -11.34 -4.83
CA VAL A 115 4.51 -10.27 -5.22
C VAL A 115 3.91 -9.44 -6.36
N ILE A 116 3.38 -10.08 -7.42
CA ILE A 116 2.74 -9.38 -8.54
C ILE A 116 1.54 -8.57 -8.04
N GLN A 117 0.69 -9.17 -7.21
CA GLN A 117 -0.46 -8.50 -6.60
C GLN A 117 -0.01 -7.30 -5.72
N GLY A 118 1.08 -7.45 -4.98
CA GLY A 118 1.68 -6.40 -4.15
C GLY A 118 2.19 -5.21 -4.97
N ILE A 119 2.71 -5.43 -6.19
CA ILE A 119 3.11 -4.34 -7.10
C ILE A 119 1.89 -3.47 -7.41
N GLY A 120 0.76 -4.06 -7.80
CA GLY A 120 -0.48 -3.32 -8.00
C GLY A 120 -0.99 -2.68 -6.70
N GLY A 121 -1.06 -3.47 -5.63
CA GLY A 121 -1.54 -3.07 -4.31
C GLY A 121 -0.81 -1.87 -3.72
N SER A 122 0.49 -1.73 -3.99
CA SER A 122 1.32 -0.64 -3.48
C SER A 122 0.82 0.76 -3.86
N MET A 123 0.06 0.88 -4.95
CA MET A 123 -0.45 2.16 -5.46
C MET A 123 -1.93 2.40 -5.12
N LEU A 124 -2.68 1.37 -4.69
CA LEU A 124 -4.13 1.47 -4.48
C LEU A 124 -4.55 2.38 -3.32
N VAL A 125 -3.65 2.69 -2.39
CA VAL A 125 -3.90 3.66 -1.30
C VAL A 125 -3.24 5.01 -1.57
N PRO A 126 -1.95 5.10 -1.93
CA PRO A 126 -1.31 6.41 -2.10
C PRO A 126 -1.83 7.18 -3.31
N VAL A 127 -2.13 6.52 -4.45
CA VAL A 127 -2.62 7.22 -5.65
C VAL A 127 -3.98 7.89 -5.43
N PRO A 128 -5.01 7.24 -4.84
CA PRO A 128 -6.22 7.90 -4.40
C PRO A 128 -5.98 9.14 -3.53
N ARG A 129 -5.11 9.03 -2.53
CA ARG A 129 -4.80 10.15 -1.63
C ARG A 129 -4.13 11.30 -2.37
N LEU A 130 -3.15 11.02 -3.22
CA LEU A 130 -2.50 12.04 -4.05
C LEU A 130 -3.48 12.70 -5.01
N THR A 131 -4.40 11.94 -5.60
CA THR A 131 -5.45 12.49 -6.46
C THR A 131 -6.33 13.47 -5.70
N ILE A 132 -6.79 13.10 -4.51
CA ILE A 132 -7.61 13.99 -3.68
C ILE A 132 -6.85 15.27 -3.33
N LEU A 133 -5.58 15.14 -2.90
CA LEU A 133 -4.74 16.28 -2.53
C LEU A 133 -4.49 17.25 -3.68
N ARG A 134 -4.49 16.77 -4.94
CA ARG A 134 -4.23 17.59 -6.14
C ARG A 134 -5.47 18.22 -6.78
N VAL A 135 -6.65 17.63 -6.50
CA VAL A 135 -7.87 18.00 -7.22
C VAL A 135 -8.84 18.79 -6.35
N TYR A 136 -8.80 18.61 -5.02
CA TYR A 136 -9.71 19.28 -4.11
C TYR A 136 -9.07 20.47 -3.41
N ASP A 137 -9.82 21.55 -3.27
CA ASP A 137 -9.44 22.72 -2.48
C ASP A 137 -9.33 22.37 -0.98
N LYS A 138 -8.54 23.13 -0.23
CA LYS A 138 -8.31 22.89 1.20
C LYS A 138 -9.60 22.81 2.02
N SER A 139 -10.64 23.56 1.64
CA SER A 139 -11.95 23.57 2.31
C SER A 139 -12.75 22.25 2.13
N GLN A 140 -12.54 21.56 1.01
CA GLN A 140 -13.25 20.32 0.64
C GLN A 140 -12.43 19.06 0.94
N LEU A 141 -11.12 19.23 1.19
CA LEU A 141 -10.15 18.14 1.30
C LEU A 141 -10.53 17.13 2.37
N LEU A 142 -10.93 17.60 3.56
CA LEU A 142 -11.29 16.72 4.68
C LEU A 142 -12.50 15.85 4.32
N ASN A 143 -13.52 16.43 3.70
CA ASN A 143 -14.71 15.71 3.29
C ASN A 143 -14.38 14.68 2.20
N ALA A 144 -13.58 15.05 1.20
CA ALA A 144 -13.17 14.13 0.14
C ALA A 144 -12.36 12.94 0.69
N ILE A 145 -11.44 13.16 1.62
CA ILE A 145 -10.70 12.10 2.30
C ILE A 145 -11.65 11.19 3.09
N ASN A 146 -12.59 11.77 3.84
CA ASN A 146 -13.54 10.97 4.63
C ASN A 146 -14.40 10.09 3.72
N TYR A 147 -14.95 10.62 2.63
CA TYR A 147 -15.74 9.83 1.68
C TYR A 147 -14.94 8.74 0.97
N ALA A 148 -13.63 8.92 0.79
CA ALA A 148 -12.77 7.89 0.21
C ALA A 148 -12.34 6.83 1.22
N VAL A 149 -12.06 7.22 2.47
CA VAL A 149 -11.47 6.32 3.48
C VAL A 149 -12.54 5.57 4.28
N MET A 150 -13.66 6.24 4.67
CA MET A 150 -14.68 5.59 5.51
C MET A 150 -15.26 4.31 4.89
N PRO A 151 -15.68 4.27 3.61
CA PRO A 151 -16.15 3.01 3.03
C PRO A 151 -15.06 1.92 2.99
N ALA A 152 -13.81 2.33 2.83
CA ALA A 152 -12.69 1.39 2.80
C ALA A 152 -12.40 0.73 4.15
N LEU A 153 -12.72 1.39 5.26
CA LEU A 153 -12.60 0.82 6.62
C LEU A 153 -13.57 -0.35 6.87
N ILE A 154 -14.59 -0.50 6.04
CA ILE A 154 -15.49 -1.65 6.07
C ILE A 154 -14.75 -2.93 5.64
N GLY A 155 -13.75 -2.82 4.76
CA GLY A 155 -12.97 -3.96 4.26
C GLY A 155 -12.38 -4.85 5.36
N PRO A 156 -11.63 -4.33 6.32
CA PRO A 156 -11.08 -5.11 7.42
C PRO A 156 -12.11 -5.79 8.32
N ILE A 157 -13.31 -5.21 8.45
CA ILE A 157 -14.41 -5.79 9.24
C ILE A 157 -15.04 -6.97 8.48
N PHE A 158 -15.28 -6.79 7.18
CA PHE A 158 -15.90 -7.81 6.34
C PHE A 158 -14.93 -8.90 5.90
N GLY A 159 -13.61 -8.60 5.85
CA GLY A 159 -12.59 -9.56 5.42
C GLY A 159 -12.69 -10.92 6.14
N PRO A 160 -12.61 -10.97 7.47
CA PRO A 160 -12.71 -12.22 8.21
C PRO A 160 -14.07 -12.92 8.04
N LEU A 161 -15.17 -12.17 7.99
CA LEU A 161 -16.53 -12.73 7.82
C LEU A 161 -16.69 -13.37 6.43
N VAL A 162 -16.36 -12.61 5.38
CA VAL A 162 -16.47 -13.09 4.00
C VAL A 162 -15.44 -14.20 3.74
N GLY A 163 -14.22 -14.06 4.27
CA GLY A 163 -13.19 -15.07 4.13
C GLY A 163 -13.55 -16.39 4.77
N GLY A 164 -14.06 -16.36 6.01
CA GLY A 164 -14.54 -17.55 6.70
C GLY A 164 -15.70 -18.23 5.94
N TYR A 165 -16.69 -17.46 5.50
CA TYR A 165 -17.80 -17.96 4.72
C TYR A 165 -17.35 -18.61 3.40
N LEU A 166 -16.48 -17.96 2.64
CA LEU A 166 -15.99 -18.48 1.36
C LEU A 166 -15.15 -19.74 1.53
N VAL A 167 -14.35 -19.82 2.57
CA VAL A 167 -13.51 -21.00 2.87
C VAL A 167 -14.38 -22.18 3.28
N GLU A 168 -15.44 -21.96 4.07
CA GLU A 168 -16.31 -23.03 4.59
C GLU A 168 -17.30 -23.54 3.52
N TYR A 169 -17.95 -22.63 2.75
CA TYR A 169 -19.05 -22.99 1.87
C TYR A 169 -18.72 -23.02 0.37
N ALA A 170 -17.53 -22.54 -0.03
CA ALA A 170 -17.11 -22.52 -1.42
C ALA A 170 -15.70 -23.07 -1.59
N SER A 171 -14.70 -22.19 -1.72
CA SER A 171 -13.29 -22.53 -1.84
C SER A 171 -12.43 -21.29 -1.55
N TRP A 172 -11.23 -21.49 -1.01
CA TRP A 172 -10.28 -20.41 -0.76
C TRP A 172 -9.93 -19.60 -2.01
N HIS A 173 -10.02 -20.16 -3.22
CA HIS A 173 -9.76 -19.44 -4.47
C HIS A 173 -10.64 -18.21 -4.64
N TRP A 174 -11.87 -18.24 -4.12
CA TRP A 174 -12.82 -17.13 -4.21
C TRP A 174 -12.38 -15.88 -3.46
N ILE A 175 -11.53 -16.00 -2.43
CA ILE A 175 -11.00 -14.83 -1.73
C ILE A 175 -10.17 -13.93 -2.64
N PHE A 176 -9.54 -14.52 -3.65
CA PHE A 176 -8.80 -13.79 -4.68
C PHE A 176 -9.69 -13.41 -5.86
N LEU A 177 -10.54 -14.31 -6.33
CA LEU A 177 -11.41 -14.07 -7.49
C LEU A 177 -12.39 -12.91 -7.27
N MET A 178 -12.82 -12.65 -6.04
CA MET A 178 -13.71 -11.52 -5.73
C MET A 178 -13.09 -10.15 -6.02
N ASN A 179 -11.76 -10.05 -6.05
CA ASN A 179 -11.08 -8.82 -6.43
C ASN A 179 -11.28 -8.45 -7.92
N LEU A 180 -11.56 -9.44 -8.78
CA LEU A 180 -11.72 -9.21 -10.22
C LEU A 180 -12.99 -8.39 -10.53
N PRO A 181 -14.19 -8.77 -10.07
CA PRO A 181 -15.39 -7.96 -10.32
C PRO A 181 -15.31 -6.58 -9.66
N ILE A 182 -14.72 -6.47 -8.46
CA ILE A 182 -14.54 -5.19 -7.77
C ILE A 182 -13.58 -4.28 -8.56
N GLY A 183 -12.45 -4.82 -9.00
CA GLY A 183 -11.48 -4.08 -9.80
C GLY A 183 -12.03 -3.68 -11.16
N LEU A 184 -12.77 -4.58 -11.83
CA LEU A 184 -13.45 -4.27 -13.09
C LEU A 184 -14.45 -3.12 -12.94
N LEU A 185 -15.25 -3.14 -11.87
CA LEU A 185 -16.16 -2.04 -11.54
C LEU A 185 -15.37 -0.73 -11.33
N GLY A 186 -14.27 -0.78 -10.60
CA GLY A 186 -13.38 0.37 -10.39
C GLY A 186 -12.83 0.94 -11.70
N VAL A 187 -12.42 0.09 -12.65
CA VAL A 187 -11.95 0.51 -13.97
C VAL A 187 -13.08 1.10 -14.80
N LEU A 188 -14.23 0.44 -14.88
CA LEU A 188 -15.37 0.89 -15.68
C LEU A 188 -15.92 2.24 -15.22
N LEU A 189 -16.12 2.42 -13.92
CA LEU A 189 -16.56 3.69 -13.34
C LEU A 189 -15.47 4.77 -13.45
N GLY A 190 -14.22 4.37 -13.22
CA GLY A 190 -13.08 5.27 -13.22
C GLY A 190 -12.75 5.86 -14.59
N TRP A 191 -13.02 5.14 -15.67
CA TRP A 191 -12.68 5.59 -17.03
C TRP A 191 -13.16 7.01 -17.34
N ARG A 192 -14.36 7.38 -16.87
CA ARG A 192 -14.98 8.69 -17.07
C ARG A 192 -14.75 9.66 -15.92
N ILE A 193 -14.56 9.15 -14.69
CA ILE A 193 -14.56 9.96 -13.46
C ILE A 193 -13.14 10.34 -13.07
N MET A 194 -12.14 9.46 -13.31
CA MET A 194 -10.76 9.67 -12.84
C MET A 194 -10.07 10.79 -13.62
N PRO A 195 -9.65 11.88 -12.95
CA PRO A 195 -8.90 12.94 -13.56
C PRO A 195 -7.47 12.48 -13.85
N ASP A 196 -6.87 13.01 -14.93
CA ASP A 196 -5.46 12.79 -15.22
C ASP A 196 -4.66 14.03 -14.80
N VAL A 197 -4.12 13.98 -13.59
CA VAL A 197 -3.28 15.04 -13.05
C VAL A 197 -1.84 14.54 -12.99
N LYS A 198 -0.96 15.24 -13.69
CA LYS A 198 0.49 15.02 -13.66
C LYS A 198 1.14 16.04 -12.74
N GLY A 199 2.25 15.67 -12.13
CA GLY A 199 3.11 16.60 -11.40
C GLY A 199 4.24 17.13 -12.29
N GLU A 200 5.16 17.82 -11.65
CA GLU A 200 6.40 18.22 -12.31
C GLU A 200 7.26 16.99 -12.62
N ASN A 201 8.01 17.04 -13.73
CA ASN A 201 8.93 15.96 -14.09
C ASN A 201 10.10 15.91 -13.10
N THR A 202 9.89 15.20 -12.00
CA THR A 202 10.92 14.95 -11.01
C THR A 202 11.84 13.79 -11.46
N VAL A 203 13.13 13.93 -11.22
CA VAL A 203 14.08 12.83 -11.44
C VAL A 203 14.04 11.90 -10.24
N LEU A 204 13.89 10.59 -10.49
CA LEU A 204 13.90 9.60 -9.43
C LEU A 204 15.29 9.53 -8.78
N ASP A 205 15.36 9.72 -7.47
CA ASP A 205 16.53 9.42 -6.66
C ASP A 205 16.64 7.89 -6.47
N LEU A 206 17.19 7.22 -7.48
CA LEU A 206 17.32 5.76 -7.47
C LEU A 206 18.24 5.28 -6.33
N SER A 207 19.31 6.01 -6.03
CA SER A 207 20.26 5.66 -4.96
C SER A 207 19.62 5.81 -3.58
N GLY A 208 18.88 6.89 -3.35
CA GLY A 208 18.08 7.08 -2.14
C GLY A 208 16.99 6.01 -2.01
N TYR A 209 16.30 5.70 -3.11
CA TYR A 209 15.29 4.64 -3.11
C TYR A 209 15.87 3.28 -2.74
N LEU A 210 16.96 2.85 -3.36
CA LEU A 210 17.56 1.54 -3.09
C LEU A 210 18.08 1.43 -1.65
N THR A 211 18.68 2.49 -1.12
CA THR A 211 19.14 2.50 0.28
C THR A 211 17.97 2.46 1.26
N PHE A 212 16.91 3.22 1.01
CA PHE A 212 15.69 3.20 1.82
C PHE A 212 14.98 1.83 1.74
N ALA A 213 14.81 1.29 0.54
CA ALA A 213 14.16 0.00 0.32
C ALA A 213 14.94 -1.14 0.98
N SER A 214 16.28 -1.12 0.89
CA SER A 214 17.14 -2.10 1.57
C SER A 214 17.00 -2.01 3.08
N ALA A 215 16.98 -0.80 3.66
CA ALA A 215 16.77 -0.59 5.08
C ALA A 215 15.41 -1.16 5.53
N ALA A 216 14.33 -0.80 4.83
CA ALA A 216 12.98 -1.25 5.15
C ALA A 216 12.84 -2.79 5.03
N CYS A 217 13.39 -3.37 3.96
CA CYS A 217 13.38 -4.81 3.73
C CYS A 217 14.11 -5.56 4.85
N LEU A 218 15.34 -5.18 5.17
CA LEU A 218 16.14 -5.85 6.18
C LEU A 218 15.54 -5.72 7.57
N LEU A 219 15.00 -4.55 7.94
CA LEU A 219 14.35 -4.35 9.23
C LEU A 219 13.05 -5.16 9.34
N MET A 220 12.25 -5.22 8.29
CA MET A 220 11.02 -6.00 8.26
C MET A 220 11.33 -7.50 8.38
N LEU A 221 12.31 -8.00 7.61
CA LEU A 221 12.77 -9.39 7.70
C LEU A 221 13.37 -9.70 9.07
N ALA A 222 14.07 -8.76 9.71
CA ALA A 222 14.61 -8.95 11.05
C ALA A 222 13.49 -9.22 12.08
N VAL A 223 12.43 -8.41 12.05
CA VAL A 223 11.26 -8.59 12.94
C VAL A 223 10.58 -9.94 12.68
N GLU A 224 10.41 -10.29 11.41
CA GLU A 224 9.77 -11.54 11.01
C GLU A 224 10.55 -12.77 11.48
N MET A 225 11.88 -12.77 11.31
CA MET A 225 12.74 -13.87 11.71
C MET A 225 12.76 -14.09 13.22
N VAL A 226 12.68 -13.03 14.03
CA VAL A 226 12.51 -13.17 15.50
C VAL A 226 11.23 -13.90 15.84
N SER A 227 10.14 -13.55 15.16
CA SER A 227 8.80 -14.07 15.47
C SER A 227 8.64 -15.56 15.13
N HIS A 228 9.36 -16.07 14.12
CA HIS A 228 9.08 -17.39 13.54
C HIS A 228 10.15 -18.44 13.73
N SER A 229 11.43 -18.08 13.64
CA SER A 229 12.50 -19.07 13.59
C SER A 229 13.31 -19.19 14.87
N GLY A 230 13.14 -18.27 15.82
CA GLY A 230 14.01 -18.18 16.99
C GLY A 230 15.49 -17.90 16.66
N ALA A 231 15.81 -17.65 15.39
CA ALA A 231 17.16 -17.38 14.91
C ALA A 231 17.59 -15.95 15.29
N VAL A 232 17.71 -15.69 16.59
CA VAL A 232 17.99 -14.36 17.17
C VAL A 232 19.23 -13.73 16.56
N TRP A 233 20.30 -14.51 16.37
CA TRP A 233 21.55 -13.99 15.78
C TRP A 233 21.40 -13.53 14.35
N PHE A 234 20.68 -14.28 13.53
CA PHE A 234 20.44 -13.90 12.15
C PHE A 234 19.52 -12.66 12.07
N SER A 235 18.52 -12.60 12.93
CA SER A 235 17.65 -11.44 13.07
C SER A 235 18.43 -10.17 13.49
N LEU A 236 19.37 -10.31 14.44
CA LEU A 236 20.23 -9.21 14.84
C LEU A 236 21.14 -8.74 13.70
N LEU A 237 21.70 -9.64 12.89
CA LEU A 237 22.48 -9.27 11.69
C LEU A 237 21.63 -8.50 10.69
N LEU A 238 20.41 -8.94 10.42
CA LEU A 238 19.47 -8.24 9.55
C LEU A 238 19.11 -6.85 10.11
N ALA A 239 18.86 -6.74 11.41
CA ALA A 239 18.57 -5.48 12.08
C ALA A 239 19.76 -4.51 12.02
N LEU A 240 20.97 -4.99 12.24
CA LEU A 240 22.20 -4.18 12.11
C LEU A 240 22.41 -3.70 10.66
N GLY A 241 22.25 -4.60 9.70
CA GLY A 241 22.31 -4.25 8.27
C GLY A 241 21.25 -3.22 7.89
N GLY A 242 20.01 -3.44 8.30
CA GLY A 242 18.90 -2.51 8.05
C GLY A 242 19.13 -1.15 8.70
N THR A 243 19.66 -1.10 9.93
CA THR A 243 20.01 0.14 10.61
C THR A 243 21.17 0.85 9.89
N ALA A 244 22.17 0.12 9.41
CA ALA A 244 23.26 0.70 8.63
C ALA A 244 22.75 1.35 7.34
N PHE A 245 21.86 0.68 6.59
CA PHE A 245 21.25 1.26 5.41
C PHE A 245 20.34 2.46 5.75
N ALA A 246 19.63 2.44 6.87
CA ALA A 246 18.84 3.58 7.34
C ALA A 246 19.73 4.80 7.64
N LEU A 247 20.90 4.59 8.25
CA LEU A 247 21.89 5.64 8.50
C LEU A 247 22.52 6.16 7.20
N LEU A 248 22.77 5.28 6.24
CA LEU A 248 23.24 5.67 4.90
C LEU A 248 22.19 6.53 4.20
N TYR A 249 20.91 6.12 4.23
CA TYR A 249 19.82 6.91 3.69
C TYR A 249 19.68 8.27 4.38
N TYR A 250 19.78 8.31 5.70
CA TYR A 250 19.75 9.58 6.46
C TYR A 250 20.87 10.56 6.06
N ARG A 251 22.05 10.05 5.77
CA ARG A 251 23.15 10.87 5.22
C ARG A 251 22.85 11.31 3.80
N HIS A 252 22.39 10.40 2.95
CA HIS A 252 22.03 10.68 1.57
C HIS A 252 20.93 11.75 1.47
N MET A 253 19.89 11.65 2.28
CA MET A 253 18.76 12.59 2.34
C MET A 253 19.19 14.04 2.61
N LYS A 254 20.34 14.26 3.32
CA LYS A 254 20.86 15.59 3.61
C LYS A 254 21.66 16.21 2.46
N THR A 255 22.14 15.40 1.53
CA THR A 255 23.04 15.81 0.46
C THR A 255 22.41 15.73 -0.93
N ALA A 256 21.39 14.91 -1.10
CA ALA A 256 20.69 14.72 -2.37
C ALA A 256 19.86 15.97 -2.75
N ALA A 257 19.90 16.32 -4.03
CA ALA A 257 19.12 17.45 -4.55
C ALA A 257 17.61 17.22 -4.51
N ASN A 258 17.16 15.98 -4.78
CA ASN A 258 15.76 15.58 -4.79
C ASN A 258 15.56 14.25 -4.05
N PRO A 259 15.71 14.22 -2.71
CA PRO A 259 15.54 12.98 -1.96
C PRO A 259 14.07 12.54 -1.95
N ILE A 260 13.80 11.22 -1.87
CA ILE A 260 12.43 10.67 -1.79
C ILE A 260 11.66 11.28 -0.61
N TYR A 261 12.32 11.44 0.53
CA TYR A 261 11.80 12.16 1.68
C TYR A 261 12.70 13.33 1.99
N ALA A 262 12.20 14.54 1.91
CA ALA A 262 12.97 15.74 2.21
C ALA A 262 13.25 15.85 3.71
N ALA A 263 14.53 16.12 4.06
CA ALA A 263 14.96 16.28 5.46
C ALA A 263 14.20 17.39 6.19
N ASP A 264 13.82 18.44 5.47
CA ASP A 264 13.13 19.62 6.00
C ASP A 264 11.72 19.30 6.55
N LEU A 265 11.08 18.23 6.03
CA LEU A 265 9.80 17.75 6.56
C LEU A 265 9.88 17.41 8.05
N PHE A 266 11.00 16.86 8.49
CA PHE A 266 11.22 16.49 9.89
C PHE A 266 11.47 17.70 10.80
N GLN A 267 11.72 18.89 10.26
CA GLN A 267 11.82 20.13 11.03
C GLN A 267 10.44 20.70 11.36
N VAL A 268 9.43 20.38 10.54
CA VAL A 268 8.06 20.86 10.76
C VAL A 268 7.43 20.14 11.96
N ARG A 269 7.08 20.92 13.00
CA ARG A 269 6.53 20.40 14.26
C ARG A 269 5.27 19.56 14.06
N THR A 270 4.35 20.02 13.21
CA THR A 270 3.09 19.33 12.92
C THR A 270 3.33 17.97 12.23
N PHE A 271 4.31 17.90 11.33
CA PHE A 271 4.70 16.65 10.68
C PHE A 271 5.25 15.64 11.71
N ARG A 272 6.16 16.06 12.58
CA ARG A 272 6.71 15.18 13.63
C ARG A 272 5.64 14.66 14.57
N LEU A 273 4.76 15.55 15.06
CA LEU A 273 3.66 15.17 15.95
C LEU A 273 2.67 14.23 15.24
N GLY A 274 2.36 14.48 13.97
CA GLY A 274 1.51 13.60 13.18
C GLY A 274 2.13 12.22 12.95
N LEU A 275 3.42 12.16 12.65
CA LEU A 275 4.14 10.90 12.44
C LEU A 275 4.21 10.07 13.73
N THR A 276 4.62 10.69 14.84
CA THR A 276 4.71 10.00 16.15
C THR A 276 3.33 9.57 16.64
N GLY A 277 2.31 10.44 16.55
CA GLY A 277 0.94 10.11 16.92
C GLY A 277 0.38 8.94 16.11
N ASN A 278 0.61 8.92 14.79
CA ASN A 278 0.20 7.82 13.93
C ASN A 278 0.92 6.50 14.29
N LEU A 279 2.22 6.55 14.63
CA LEU A 279 2.98 5.38 15.05
C LEU A 279 2.37 4.77 16.33
N PHE A 280 2.18 5.57 17.38
CA PHE A 280 1.60 5.10 18.64
C PHE A 280 0.16 4.62 18.49
N SER A 281 -0.65 5.32 17.69
CA SER A 281 -2.02 4.91 17.39
C SER A 281 -2.06 3.54 16.68
N ARG A 282 -1.19 3.30 15.71
CA ARG A 282 -1.10 2.01 15.01
C ARG A 282 -0.64 0.88 15.93
N LEU A 283 0.36 1.12 16.78
CA LEU A 283 0.80 0.14 17.77
C LEU A 283 -0.34 -0.22 18.74
N GLY A 284 -1.09 0.78 19.21
CA GLY A 284 -2.26 0.53 20.08
C GLY A 284 -3.35 -0.27 19.38
N ILE A 285 -3.76 0.13 18.18
CA ILE A 285 -4.81 -0.57 17.42
C ILE A 285 -4.40 -2.02 17.08
N SER A 286 -3.15 -2.22 16.68
CA SER A 286 -2.64 -3.56 16.33
C SER A 286 -2.55 -4.51 17.54
N SER A 287 -2.49 -3.98 18.76
CA SER A 287 -2.43 -4.78 20.00
C SER A 287 -3.81 -5.26 20.46
N ILE A 288 -4.90 -4.61 20.04
CA ILE A 288 -6.28 -4.92 20.49
C ILE A 288 -6.68 -6.38 20.23
N PRO A 289 -6.47 -6.97 19.03
CA PRO A 289 -6.86 -8.35 18.76
C PRO A 289 -6.16 -9.38 19.64
N PHE A 290 -4.97 -9.05 20.14
CA PHE A 290 -4.19 -9.93 21.04
C PHE A 290 -4.58 -9.77 22.51
N LEU A 291 -4.95 -8.55 22.91
CA LEU A 291 -5.30 -8.26 24.30
C LEU A 291 -6.76 -8.62 24.62
N LEU A 292 -7.67 -8.48 23.65
CA LEU A 292 -9.10 -8.74 23.87
C LEU A 292 -9.39 -10.16 24.39
N PRO A 293 -8.82 -11.26 23.84
CA PRO A 293 -9.02 -12.60 24.34
C PRO A 293 -8.41 -12.87 25.71
N LEU A 294 -7.48 -12.04 26.19
CA LEU A 294 -6.86 -12.15 27.51
C LEU A 294 -7.68 -11.46 28.61
N LEU A 295 -8.64 -10.62 28.21
CA LEU A 295 -9.52 -9.89 29.13
C LEU A 295 -10.85 -10.61 29.40
N PHE A 296 -11.19 -11.60 28.58
CA PHE A 296 -12.37 -12.47 28.67
C PHE A 296 -12.00 -13.94 28.75
#